data_0fb9cc364590eadb73c56977447844a1
#
_entry.id   0fb9cc364590eadb73c56977447844a1
#
_cell.length_a   1.000
_cell.length_b   1.000
_cell.length_c   1.000
_cell.angle_alpha   90.00
_cell.angle_beta   90.00
_cell.angle_gamma   90.00
#
_symmetry.space_group_name_H-M   'P 1'
#
loop_
_entity.id
_entity.type
_entity.pdbx_description
1 polymer ?
#
loop_
_entity_poly.entity_id
_entity_poly.type
_entity_poly.pdbx_seq_one_letter_code
_entity_poly.pdbx_strand_id
1 'polypeptide(L)' 'MVHAFVMVITDVAASESLLGIIRDLSAVAEAHIVAGEYDLIVEISTDQVYEILQATTSEIQSLDGVLETKTYISLED' A
#
# COMPACT_ATOMS: atom_id res chain seq x y z
N MET A 1 5.51 10.81 -13.63
CA MET A 1 4.95 9.68 -12.87
C MET A 1 4.86 10.06 -11.40
N VAL A 2 3.79 9.68 -10.76
CA VAL A 2 3.55 10.01 -9.36
C VAL A 2 3.89 8.80 -8.49
N HIS A 3 4.64 9.03 -7.41
CA HIS A 3 5.02 7.98 -6.46
C HIS A 3 4.40 8.23 -5.10
N ALA A 4 4.00 7.16 -4.44
CA ALA A 4 3.48 7.24 -3.08
C ALA A 4 3.95 6.04 -2.28
N PHE A 5 4.00 6.23 -0.96
CA PHE A 5 4.32 5.17 -0.01
C PHE A 5 3.13 5.01 0.92
N VAL A 6 2.62 3.80 0.99
CA VAL A 6 1.48 3.49 1.85
C VAL A 6 1.96 2.59 2.97
N MET A 7 1.82 3.09 4.20
CA MET A 7 2.15 2.32 5.40
C MET A 7 0.87 1.60 5.83
N VAL A 8 0.96 0.30 6.04
CA VAL A 8 -0.21 -0.54 6.31
C VAL A 8 -0.07 -1.24 7.64
N ILE A 9 -1.12 -1.15 8.47
CA ILE A 9 -1.24 -1.95 9.68
C ILE A 9 -2.23 -3.07 9.38
N THR A 10 -1.83 -4.31 9.68
CA THR A 10 -2.64 -5.48 9.40
C THR A 10 -3.04 -6.22 10.67
N ASP A 11 -4.03 -7.09 10.55
CA ASP A 11 -4.37 -8.04 11.61
C ASP A 11 -3.20 -8.98 11.89
N VAL A 12 -3.21 -9.56 13.07
CA VAL A 12 -2.20 -10.52 13.49
C VAL A 12 -2.13 -11.65 12.47
N ALA A 13 -0.91 -11.95 12.02
CA ALA A 13 -0.61 -13.04 11.09
C ALA A 13 -1.21 -12.87 9.68
N ALA A 14 -1.74 -11.69 9.35
CA ALA A 14 -2.30 -11.43 8.01
C ALA A 14 -1.29 -10.88 7.02
N SER A 15 -0.11 -10.43 7.48
CA SER A 15 0.85 -9.71 6.64
C SER A 15 1.32 -10.50 5.42
N GLU A 16 1.62 -11.79 5.59
CA GLU A 16 2.15 -12.58 4.47
C GLU A 16 1.12 -12.76 3.35
N SER A 17 -0.12 -13.11 3.70
CA SER A 17 -1.16 -13.29 2.69
C SER A 17 -1.52 -11.98 2.02
N LEU A 18 -1.58 -10.89 2.78
CA LEU A 18 -1.84 -9.58 2.23
C LEU A 18 -0.73 -9.09 1.31
N LEU A 19 0.51 -9.41 1.64
CA LEU A 19 1.65 -9.04 0.81
C LEU A 19 1.50 -9.58 -0.61
N GLY A 20 1.12 -10.85 -0.75
CA GLY A 20 0.91 -11.46 -2.05
C GLY A 20 -0.20 -10.79 -2.85
N ILE A 21 -1.31 -10.50 -2.17
CA ILE A 21 -2.45 -9.84 -2.81
C ILE A 21 -2.07 -8.42 -3.27
N ILE A 22 -1.41 -7.68 -2.40
CA ILE A 22 -1.02 -6.30 -2.68
C ILE A 22 -0.02 -6.24 -3.82
N ARG A 23 0.95 -7.15 -3.86
CA ARG A 23 1.93 -7.21 -4.95
C ARG A 23 1.31 -7.45 -6.31
N ASP A 24 0.14 -8.07 -6.35
CA ASP A 24 -0.55 -8.33 -7.61
C ASP A 24 -1.37 -7.14 -8.11
N LEU A 25 -1.52 -6.09 -7.31
CA LEU A 25 -2.24 -4.90 -7.74
C LEU A 25 -1.41 -4.13 -8.77
N SER A 26 -2.06 -3.68 -9.85
CA SER A 26 -1.35 -3.07 -10.97
C SER A 26 -0.61 -1.78 -10.63
N ALA A 27 -1.13 -1.01 -9.67
CA ALA A 27 -0.50 0.27 -9.27
C ALA A 27 0.70 0.07 -8.35
N VAL A 28 0.88 -1.14 -7.80
CA VAL A 28 1.94 -1.40 -6.82
C VAL A 28 3.25 -1.70 -7.53
N ALA A 29 4.28 -0.90 -7.24
CA ALA A 29 5.61 -1.12 -7.77
C ALA A 29 6.39 -2.09 -6.88
N GLU A 30 6.31 -1.91 -5.56
CA GLU A 30 6.97 -2.78 -4.59
C GLU A 30 6.15 -2.84 -3.32
N ALA A 31 6.27 -3.93 -2.58
CA ALA A 31 5.65 -4.05 -1.27
C ALA A 31 6.53 -4.94 -0.41
N HIS A 32 6.66 -4.58 0.88
CA HIS A 32 7.56 -5.26 1.82
C HIS A 32 6.90 -5.43 3.16
N ILE A 33 7.14 -6.58 3.80
CA ILE A 33 6.83 -6.77 5.21
C ILE A 33 7.95 -6.12 6.00
N VAL A 34 7.60 -5.32 7.00
CA VAL A 34 8.59 -4.61 7.82
C VAL A 34 8.32 -4.87 9.29
N ALA A 35 9.32 -4.62 10.10
CA ALA A 35 9.20 -4.68 11.56
C ALA A 35 9.29 -3.26 12.10
N GLY A 36 8.25 -2.82 12.82
CA GLY A 36 8.19 -1.46 13.34
C GLY A 36 6.75 -1.12 13.68
N GLU A 37 6.40 0.15 13.60
CA GLU A 37 5.02 0.59 13.86
C GLU A 37 4.03 0.07 12.84
N TYR A 38 4.49 -0.18 11.63
CA TYR A 38 3.65 -0.67 10.53
C TYR A 38 4.07 -2.08 10.17
N ASP A 39 3.17 -2.79 9.52
CA ASP A 39 3.41 -4.17 9.13
C ASP A 39 3.89 -4.30 7.69
N LEU A 40 3.38 -3.41 6.82
CA LEU A 40 3.77 -3.39 5.41
C LEU A 40 4.10 -1.98 4.96
N ILE A 41 5.04 -1.86 4.03
CA ILE A 41 5.28 -0.63 3.29
C ILE A 41 5.05 -0.95 1.82
N VAL A 42 4.19 -0.17 1.16
CA VAL A 42 3.81 -0.38 -0.23
C VAL A 42 4.20 0.85 -1.04
N GLU A 43 4.95 0.63 -2.11
CA GLU A 43 5.29 1.71 -3.03
C GLU A 43 4.35 1.63 -4.24
N ILE A 44 3.68 2.74 -4.53
CA ILE A 44 2.74 2.87 -5.63
C ILE A 44 3.27 3.85 -6.66
N SER A 45 3.15 3.51 -7.93
CA SER A 45 3.50 4.40 -9.04
C SER A 45 2.33 4.49 -9.99
N THR A 46 1.89 5.70 -10.30
CA THR A 46 0.78 5.95 -11.22
C THR A 46 1.06 7.19 -12.05
N ASP A 47 0.24 7.42 -13.07
CA ASP A 47 0.35 8.62 -13.89
C ASP A 47 -0.32 9.83 -13.24
N GLN A 48 -1.36 9.61 -12.46
CA GLN A 48 -2.17 10.67 -11.87
C GLN A 48 -2.31 10.47 -10.36
N VAL A 49 -2.39 11.59 -9.61
CA VAL A 49 -2.55 11.53 -8.16
C VAL A 49 -3.82 10.80 -7.76
N TYR A 50 -4.93 11.02 -8.47
CA TYR A 50 -6.19 10.37 -8.09
C TYR A 50 -6.12 8.85 -8.19
N GLU A 51 -5.26 8.32 -9.06
CA GLU A 51 -5.06 6.88 -9.17
C GLU A 51 -4.41 6.29 -7.93
N ILE A 52 -3.55 7.08 -7.27
CA ILE A 52 -2.95 6.67 -5.99
C ILE A 52 -4.04 6.58 -4.93
N LEU A 53 -4.92 7.58 -4.86
CA LEU A 53 -6.02 7.58 -3.91
C LEU A 53 -6.96 6.40 -4.16
N GLN A 54 -7.23 6.10 -5.42
CA GLN A 54 -8.09 5.00 -5.79
C GLN A 54 -7.46 3.65 -5.40
N ALA A 55 -6.17 3.47 -5.70
CA ALA A 55 -5.46 2.24 -5.33
C ALA A 55 -5.45 2.05 -3.81
N THR A 56 -5.20 3.11 -3.06
CA THR A 56 -5.16 3.04 -1.60
C THR A 56 -6.54 2.79 -1.03
N THR A 57 -7.53 3.60 -1.42
CA THR A 57 -8.85 3.56 -0.81
C THR A 57 -9.66 2.38 -1.30
N SER A 58 -9.70 2.14 -2.60
CA SER A 58 -10.59 1.12 -3.18
C SER A 58 -9.96 -0.26 -3.24
N GLU A 59 -8.64 -0.36 -3.31
CA GLU A 59 -7.98 -1.65 -3.47
C GLU A 59 -7.28 -2.11 -2.19
N ILE A 60 -6.50 -1.27 -1.53
CA ILE A 60 -5.75 -1.70 -0.33
C ILE A 60 -6.62 -1.66 0.91
N GLN A 61 -7.29 -0.54 1.18
CA GLN A 61 -8.11 -0.41 2.38
C GLN A 61 -9.30 -1.37 2.42
N SER A 62 -9.75 -1.84 1.27
CA SER A 62 -10.88 -2.75 1.20
C SER A 62 -10.50 -4.21 1.47
N LEU A 63 -9.22 -4.53 1.57
CA LEU A 63 -8.77 -5.90 1.81
C LEU A 63 -9.03 -6.32 3.25
N ASP A 64 -9.53 -7.54 3.42
CA ASP A 64 -9.70 -8.12 4.75
C ASP A 64 -8.35 -8.24 5.44
N GLY A 65 -8.28 -7.79 6.67
CA GLY A 65 -7.04 -7.83 7.44
C GLY A 65 -6.26 -6.54 7.43
N VAL A 66 -6.62 -5.57 6.59
CA VAL A 66 -6.04 -4.23 6.63
C VAL A 66 -6.81 -3.41 7.66
N LEU A 67 -6.11 -2.97 8.70
CA LEU A 67 -6.73 -2.21 9.79
C LEU A 67 -6.60 -0.71 9.59
N GLU A 68 -5.45 -0.25 9.10
CA GLU A 68 -5.20 1.18 8.95
C GLU A 68 -4.15 1.39 7.87
N THR A 69 -4.26 2.48 7.15
CA THR A 69 -3.25 2.88 6.17
C THR A 69 -2.90 4.35 6.35
N LYS A 70 -1.65 4.70 6.04
CA LYS A 70 -1.22 6.08 5.92
C LYS A 70 -0.50 6.24 4.59
N THR A 71 -0.92 7.21 3.81
CA THR A 71 -0.37 7.44 2.47
C THR A 71 0.45 8.70 2.44
N TYR A 72 1.67 8.58 1.92
CA TYR A 72 2.58 9.70 1.70
C TYR A 72 2.83 9.80 0.20
N ILE A 73 2.49 10.94 -0.39
CA ILE A 73 2.75 11.17 -1.81
C ILE A 73 4.07 11.90 -1.94
N SER A 74 4.97 11.36 -2.77
CA SER A 74 6.25 12.01 -3.01
C SER A 74 6.05 13.32 -3.75
N LEU A 75 6.70 14.38 -3.29
CA LEU A 75 6.63 15.69 -3.93
C LEU A 75 7.75 15.90 -4.94
N GLU A 76 8.56 14.90 -5.15
CA GLU A 76 9.63 14.94 -6.15
C GLU A 76 9.70 13.62 -6.90
N ASP A 77 10.31 13.63 -8.06
CA ASP A 77 10.42 12.42 -8.88
C ASP A 77 11.47 11.44 -8.38
#